data_f21a6c87f7d15a035d3b6616f532ebb4
#
_entry.id   f21a6c87f7d15a035d3b6616f532ebb4
#
_cell.length_a   1.000
_cell.length_b   1.000
_cell.length_c   1.000
_cell.angle_alpha   90.00
_cell.angle_beta   90.00
_cell.angle_gamma   90.00
#
_symmetry.space_group_name_H-M   'P 1'
#
loop_
_entity.id
_entity.type
_entity.pdbx_description
1 polymer ?
#
loop_
_entity_poly.entity_id
_entity_poly.type
_entity_poly.pdbx_seq_one_letter_code
_entity_poly.pdbx_strand_id
1 'polypeptide(L)'
;MTGLLAMMMIMVMILVKPLRGPMFIPLLGIDWIGAILWAGFMMCFTFICVYGNYFDWWEAFEIRGATFIGLVCLAINLWRATFLHHPYISFRAMTNRNVIRATGIYLVFFTLMATEHVFEHSYAANILGFDETNLIDLNWYVFAGIIAGCGFTYFTFALRKWRYKTMTAIAFALAIVYLAYFYFFIDYGVEKEMLFIPLFFRGAAAVIISIVFLTSIVQSGLPFQVFPQALTINGFTGAVMGATLGPAIIGELLRHTMAKNASLLGANISNTNLDIAFAPIGHLYGMVQTQALLVSMKEIYGWLLIAALVSLIVILLSYSSVRPFAIFPKWSTIRRVIKHMVRTDKGYQDIRIEKHTLM
;
A
#
# COMPACT_ATOMS: atom_id res chain seq x y z
N MET A 1 -10.82 -8.33 -16.85
CA MET A 1 -9.79 -8.50 -15.82
C MET A 1 -9.46 -9.96 -15.48
N THR A 2 -10.42 -10.80 -15.23
CA THR A 2 -10.20 -12.24 -14.90
C THR A 2 -9.40 -13.02 -15.95
N GLY A 3 -9.62 -12.79 -17.26
CA GLY A 3 -8.88 -13.45 -18.33
C GLY A 3 -7.39 -13.08 -18.39
N LEU A 4 -7.05 -11.83 -18.10
CA LEU A 4 -5.67 -11.35 -18.09
C LEU A 4 -4.89 -11.91 -16.90
N LEU A 5 -5.54 -12.01 -15.73
CA LEU A 5 -4.98 -12.67 -14.55
C LEU A 5 -4.74 -14.16 -14.78
N ALA A 6 -5.69 -14.85 -15.41
CA ALA A 6 -5.55 -16.27 -15.77
C ALA A 6 -4.38 -16.47 -16.76
N MET A 7 -4.25 -15.60 -17.75
CA MET A 7 -3.15 -15.65 -18.73
C MET A 7 -1.79 -15.38 -18.08
N MET A 8 -1.71 -14.40 -17.17
CA MET A 8 -0.49 -14.17 -16.39
C MET A 8 -0.13 -15.34 -15.49
N MET A 9 -1.12 -15.98 -14.86
CA MET A 9 -0.91 -17.15 -14.00
C MET A 9 -0.40 -18.36 -14.80
N ILE A 10 -0.95 -18.58 -15.98
CA ILE A 10 -0.49 -19.63 -16.92
C ILE A 10 0.94 -19.32 -17.40
N MET A 11 1.22 -18.06 -17.76
CA MET A 11 2.55 -17.63 -18.19
C MET A 11 3.60 -17.82 -17.07
N VAL A 12 3.26 -17.49 -15.83
CA VAL A 12 4.11 -17.73 -14.66
C VAL A 12 4.33 -19.23 -14.45
N MET A 13 3.30 -20.07 -14.54
CA MET A 13 3.44 -21.52 -14.43
C MET A 13 4.34 -22.14 -15.51
N ILE A 14 4.32 -21.61 -16.73
CA ILE A 14 5.15 -22.07 -17.84
C ILE A 14 6.60 -21.59 -17.69
N LEU A 15 6.80 -20.33 -17.30
CA LEU A 15 8.12 -19.69 -17.21
C LEU A 15 8.88 -20.07 -15.93
N VAL A 16 8.17 -20.22 -14.82
CA VAL A 16 8.78 -20.63 -13.54
C VAL A 16 8.92 -22.15 -13.55
N LYS A 17 10.04 -22.64 -14.09
CA LYS A 17 10.46 -24.02 -13.80
C LYS A 17 10.54 -24.16 -12.29
N PRO A 18 9.89 -25.19 -11.69
CA PRO A 18 9.99 -25.42 -10.27
C PRO A 18 11.49 -25.52 -9.93
N LEU A 19 11.97 -24.58 -9.13
CA LEU A 19 13.31 -24.63 -8.56
C LEU A 19 13.36 -25.95 -7.75
N ARG A 20 13.91 -27.00 -8.34
CA ARG A 20 14.24 -28.25 -7.65
C ARG A 20 15.40 -27.95 -6.72
N GLY A 21 15.13 -27.18 -5.66
CA GLY A 21 16.06 -27.01 -4.56
C GLY A 21 15.94 -28.19 -3.59
N PRO A 22 17.01 -28.54 -2.87
CA PRO A 22 16.97 -29.62 -1.89
C PRO A 22 16.14 -29.29 -0.63
N MET A 23 15.50 -28.14 -0.56
CA MET A 23 14.64 -27.73 0.54
C MET A 23 13.17 -28.05 0.25
N PHE A 24 12.79 -29.29 0.48
CA PHE A 24 11.39 -29.61 0.73
C PHE A 24 11.05 -29.05 2.12
N ILE A 25 10.33 -27.94 2.17
CA ILE A 25 9.63 -27.55 3.40
C ILE A 25 8.46 -28.52 3.50
N PRO A 26 8.46 -29.46 4.46
CA PRO A 26 7.38 -30.41 4.58
C PRO A 26 6.11 -29.60 4.90
N LEU A 27 5.08 -29.74 4.05
CA LEU A 27 3.76 -29.08 4.24
C LEU A 27 3.18 -29.36 5.63
N LEU A 28 3.53 -30.49 6.23
CA LEU A 28 3.19 -30.90 7.60
C LEU A 28 3.90 -30.04 8.68
N GLY A 29 4.95 -29.30 8.35
CA GLY A 29 5.66 -28.43 9.28
C GLY A 29 5.09 -26.99 9.35
N ILE A 30 4.06 -26.68 8.52
CA ILE A 30 3.43 -25.37 8.50
C ILE A 30 2.32 -25.34 9.56
N ASP A 31 2.27 -24.30 10.36
CA ASP A 31 1.16 -24.06 11.32
C ASP A 31 -0.09 -23.55 10.59
N TRP A 32 -0.85 -24.50 9.98
CA TRP A 32 -2.08 -24.21 9.27
C TRP A 32 -3.15 -23.58 10.15
N ILE A 33 -3.25 -24.01 11.41
CA ILE A 33 -4.22 -23.45 12.36
C ILE A 33 -3.88 -21.99 12.65
N GLY A 34 -2.60 -21.68 12.87
CA GLY A 34 -2.14 -20.31 13.02
C GLY A 34 -2.43 -19.45 11.79
N ALA A 35 -2.22 -20.00 10.59
CA ALA A 35 -2.53 -19.29 9.34
C ALA A 35 -4.04 -18.98 9.21
N ILE A 36 -4.92 -19.94 9.51
CA ILE A 36 -6.38 -19.77 9.48
C ILE A 36 -6.82 -18.73 10.51
N LEU A 37 -6.29 -18.77 11.72
CA LEU A 37 -6.61 -17.79 12.76
C LEU A 37 -6.16 -16.37 12.38
N TRP A 38 -4.97 -16.24 11.76
CA TRP A 38 -4.51 -14.95 11.22
C TRP A 38 -5.44 -14.47 10.09
N ALA A 39 -5.81 -15.34 9.16
CA ALA A 39 -6.73 -15.00 8.09
C ALA A 39 -8.10 -14.57 8.65
N GLY A 40 -8.63 -15.27 9.65
CA GLY A 40 -9.88 -14.92 10.32
C GLY A 40 -9.82 -13.55 11.00
N PHE A 41 -8.74 -13.26 11.73
CA PHE A 41 -8.51 -11.93 12.30
C PHE A 41 -8.49 -10.84 11.23
N MET A 42 -7.80 -11.09 10.11
CA MET A 42 -7.71 -10.15 9.00
C MET A 42 -9.04 -9.89 8.32
N MET A 43 -9.83 -10.94 8.10
CA MET A 43 -11.16 -10.80 7.53
C MET A 43 -12.06 -9.96 8.43
N CYS A 44 -12.04 -10.20 9.74
CA CYS A 44 -12.77 -9.38 10.71
C CYS A 44 -12.29 -7.92 10.69
N PHE A 45 -10.97 -7.70 10.68
CA PHE A 45 -10.40 -6.36 10.61
C PHE A 45 -10.81 -5.62 9.33
N THR A 46 -10.71 -6.28 8.17
CA THR A 46 -11.14 -5.73 6.88
C THR A 46 -12.64 -5.40 6.90
N PHE A 47 -13.47 -6.31 7.43
CA PHE A 47 -14.90 -6.08 7.54
C PHE A 47 -15.23 -4.85 8.39
N ILE A 48 -14.59 -4.69 9.54
CA ILE A 48 -14.75 -3.51 10.41
C ILE A 48 -14.35 -2.22 9.67
N CYS A 49 -13.19 -2.23 8.99
CA CYS A 49 -12.71 -1.04 8.29
C CYS A 49 -13.59 -0.66 7.08
N VAL A 50 -14.06 -1.64 6.30
CA VAL A 50 -14.84 -1.37 5.08
C VAL A 50 -16.27 -1.00 5.39
N TYR A 51 -16.90 -1.69 6.36
CA TYR A 51 -18.31 -1.52 6.66
C TYR A 51 -18.58 -0.68 7.90
N GLY A 52 -17.54 -0.26 8.64
CA GLY A 52 -17.69 0.54 9.86
C GLY A 52 -18.54 1.79 9.67
N ASN A 53 -18.26 2.56 8.61
CA ASN A 53 -19.02 3.77 8.28
C ASN A 53 -20.48 3.49 7.90
N TYR A 54 -20.77 2.34 7.28
CA TYR A 54 -22.12 1.96 6.90
C TYR A 54 -22.97 1.54 8.09
N PHE A 55 -22.37 0.87 9.08
CA PHE A 55 -23.03 0.35 10.26
C PHE A 55 -22.86 1.26 11.51
N ASP A 56 -22.47 2.49 11.36
CA ASP A 56 -22.17 3.42 12.47
C ASP A 56 -21.23 2.82 13.54
N TRP A 57 -20.21 2.10 13.05
CA TRP A 57 -19.15 1.50 13.87
C TRP A 57 -19.70 0.54 14.94
N TRP A 58 -19.34 0.74 16.22
CA TRP A 58 -19.70 -0.16 17.33
C TRP A 58 -21.15 -0.06 17.78
N GLU A 59 -21.99 0.75 17.18
CA GLU A 59 -23.43 0.76 17.49
C GLU A 59 -24.12 -0.48 16.93
N ALA A 60 -23.68 -1.00 15.80
CA ALA A 60 -24.22 -2.20 15.19
C ALA A 60 -23.73 -3.49 15.85
N PHE A 61 -24.63 -4.48 15.93
CA PHE A 61 -24.31 -5.80 16.47
C PHE A 61 -23.28 -6.55 15.62
N GLU A 62 -23.31 -6.37 14.29
CA GLU A 62 -22.44 -6.99 13.30
C GLU A 62 -20.97 -6.58 13.52
N ILE A 63 -20.73 -5.30 13.73
CA ILE A 63 -19.37 -4.77 13.96
C ILE A 63 -18.84 -5.21 15.33
N ARG A 64 -19.71 -5.21 16.36
CA ARG A 64 -19.33 -5.72 17.69
C ARG A 64 -19.00 -7.21 17.64
N GLY A 65 -19.80 -8.00 16.90
CA GLY A 65 -19.56 -9.42 16.68
C GLY A 65 -18.25 -9.67 15.96
N ALA A 66 -17.98 -8.97 14.85
CA ALA A 66 -16.73 -9.06 14.11
C ALA A 66 -15.51 -8.66 14.97
N THR A 67 -15.65 -7.61 15.79
CA THR A 67 -14.59 -7.18 16.71
C THR A 67 -14.30 -8.27 17.75
N PHE A 68 -15.32 -8.86 18.35
CA PHE A 68 -15.17 -9.92 19.35
C PHE A 68 -14.50 -11.17 18.73
N ILE A 69 -15.00 -11.64 17.58
CA ILE A 69 -14.42 -12.80 16.86
C ILE A 69 -12.97 -12.51 16.47
N GLY A 70 -12.67 -11.33 15.94
CA GLY A 70 -11.32 -10.93 15.55
C GLY A 70 -10.36 -10.92 16.74
N LEU A 71 -10.77 -10.36 17.88
CA LEU A 71 -9.97 -10.36 19.10
C LEU A 71 -9.75 -11.77 19.67
N VAL A 72 -10.74 -12.64 19.62
CA VAL A 72 -10.60 -14.05 20.02
C VAL A 72 -9.63 -14.78 19.13
N CYS A 73 -9.73 -14.62 17.80
CA CYS A 73 -8.78 -15.21 16.84
C CYS A 73 -7.34 -14.73 17.11
N LEU A 74 -7.16 -13.44 17.35
CA LEU A 74 -5.86 -12.85 17.66
C LEU A 74 -5.31 -13.39 19.00
N ALA A 75 -6.13 -13.43 20.04
CA ALA A 75 -5.74 -13.92 21.38
C ALA A 75 -5.31 -15.39 21.33
N ILE A 76 -6.10 -16.25 20.68
CA ILE A 76 -5.76 -17.66 20.49
C ILE A 76 -4.45 -17.80 19.71
N ASN A 77 -4.25 -17.00 18.68
CA ASN A 77 -3.03 -17.07 17.86
C ASN A 77 -1.79 -16.63 18.63
N LEU A 78 -1.89 -15.54 19.40
CA LEU A 78 -0.80 -15.07 20.27
C LEU A 78 -0.49 -16.09 21.35
N TRP A 79 -1.54 -16.67 21.98
CA TRP A 79 -1.36 -17.74 22.97
C TRP A 79 -0.65 -18.96 22.35
N ARG A 80 -1.07 -19.43 21.17
CA ARG A 80 -0.38 -20.52 20.45
C ARG A 80 1.08 -20.20 20.13
N ALA A 81 1.37 -18.95 19.75
CA ALA A 81 2.74 -18.53 19.41
C ALA A 81 3.70 -18.62 20.60
N THR A 82 3.21 -18.71 21.85
CA THR A 82 4.06 -18.92 23.05
C THR A 82 4.48 -20.37 23.23
N PHE A 83 3.70 -21.34 22.78
CA PHE A 83 3.93 -22.76 23.02
C PHE A 83 4.52 -23.50 21.81
N LEU A 84 4.26 -23.01 20.58
CA LEU A 84 4.76 -23.66 19.38
C LEU A 84 6.22 -23.27 19.07
N HIS A 85 7.03 -24.28 18.71
CA HIS A 85 8.40 -24.04 18.24
C HIS A 85 8.46 -23.33 16.89
N HIS A 86 7.48 -23.56 16.01
CA HIS A 86 7.38 -22.98 14.69
C HIS A 86 5.97 -22.38 14.45
N PRO A 87 5.60 -21.28 15.15
CA PRO A 87 4.32 -20.62 14.93
C PRO A 87 4.29 -19.95 13.55
N TYR A 88 3.10 -19.73 13.01
CA TYR A 88 2.93 -19.02 11.73
C TYR A 88 3.57 -17.63 11.74
N ILE A 89 3.39 -16.86 12.80
CA ILE A 89 4.13 -15.63 13.07
C ILE A 89 4.69 -15.69 14.49
N SER A 90 6.01 -15.65 14.63
CA SER A 90 6.68 -15.69 15.92
C SER A 90 6.77 -14.31 16.57
N PHE A 91 6.79 -14.28 17.89
CA PHE A 91 7.07 -13.05 18.65
C PHE A 91 8.39 -12.40 18.24
N ARG A 92 9.40 -13.21 17.89
CA ARG A 92 10.70 -12.72 17.43
C ARG A 92 10.60 -11.90 16.14
N ALA A 93 9.70 -12.26 15.23
CA ALA A 93 9.42 -11.47 14.03
C ALA A 93 8.68 -10.19 14.39
N MET A 94 7.66 -10.27 15.26
CA MET A 94 6.81 -9.12 15.63
C MET A 94 7.56 -8.09 16.48
N THR A 95 8.45 -8.53 17.40
CA THR A 95 9.17 -7.62 18.31
C THR A 95 10.49 -7.09 17.74
N ASN A 96 10.89 -7.51 16.55
CA ASN A 96 12.08 -6.98 15.92
C ASN A 96 11.95 -5.48 15.66
N ARG A 97 12.85 -4.70 16.27
CA ARG A 97 12.81 -3.22 16.23
C ARG A 97 12.84 -2.67 14.79
N ASN A 98 13.55 -3.34 13.88
CA ASN A 98 13.64 -2.89 12.49
C ASN A 98 12.33 -3.18 11.73
N VAL A 99 11.72 -4.33 11.99
CA VAL A 99 10.41 -4.69 11.40
C VAL A 99 9.34 -3.73 11.89
N ILE A 100 9.25 -3.49 13.22
CA ILE A 100 8.25 -2.56 13.79
C ILE A 100 8.40 -1.15 13.22
N ARG A 101 9.64 -0.64 13.14
CA ARG A 101 9.89 0.70 12.58
C ARG A 101 9.51 0.79 11.12
N ALA A 102 9.91 -0.20 10.33
CA ALA A 102 9.59 -0.24 8.91
C ALA A 102 8.07 -0.30 8.70
N THR A 103 7.39 -1.21 9.42
CA THR A 103 5.93 -1.37 9.39
C THR A 103 5.20 -0.09 9.79
N GLY A 104 5.64 0.57 10.87
CA GLY A 104 5.04 1.84 11.32
C GLY A 104 5.17 2.96 10.30
N ILE A 105 6.35 3.15 9.71
CA ILE A 105 6.58 4.16 8.67
C ILE A 105 5.72 3.86 7.43
N TYR A 106 5.64 2.59 7.05
CA TYR A 106 4.87 2.15 5.90
C TYR A 106 3.37 2.37 6.11
N LEU A 107 2.86 2.03 7.30
CA LEU A 107 1.47 2.25 7.67
C LEU A 107 1.09 3.74 7.62
N VAL A 108 1.92 4.61 8.22
CA VAL A 108 1.71 6.06 8.18
C VAL A 108 1.68 6.56 6.74
N PHE A 109 2.63 6.13 5.91
CA PHE A 109 2.66 6.53 4.51
C PHE A 109 1.39 6.12 3.76
N PHE A 110 0.94 4.87 3.89
CA PHE A 110 -0.28 4.40 3.22
C PHE A 110 -1.55 5.07 3.76
N THR A 111 -1.61 5.39 5.04
CA THR A 111 -2.72 6.17 5.59
C THR A 111 -2.77 7.58 4.99
N LEU A 112 -1.61 8.23 4.79
CA LEU A 112 -1.54 9.54 4.13
C LEU A 112 -1.95 9.48 2.64
N MET A 113 -1.62 8.36 1.97
CA MET A 113 -1.96 8.14 0.55
C MET A 113 -3.37 7.59 0.32
N ALA A 114 -4.11 7.25 1.37
CA ALA A 114 -5.42 6.63 1.26
C ALA A 114 -6.52 7.56 0.67
N THR A 115 -6.22 8.85 0.49
CA THR A 115 -7.02 9.79 -0.31
C THR A 115 -7.25 9.30 -1.74
N GLU A 116 -6.34 8.49 -2.28
CA GLU A 116 -6.46 7.80 -3.56
C GLU A 116 -7.79 7.03 -3.70
N HIS A 117 -8.13 6.28 -2.67
CA HIS A 117 -9.30 5.41 -2.70
C HIS A 117 -10.62 6.12 -2.39
N VAL A 118 -10.56 7.27 -1.71
CA VAL A 118 -11.76 7.98 -1.25
C VAL A 118 -12.03 9.22 -2.09
N PHE A 119 -11.01 10.01 -2.39
CA PHE A 119 -11.20 11.34 -2.98
C PHE A 119 -11.00 11.37 -4.49
N GLU A 120 -9.99 10.70 -5.04
CA GLU A 120 -9.66 10.87 -6.46
C GLU A 120 -10.81 10.47 -7.37
N HIS A 121 -11.44 9.33 -7.12
CA HIS A 121 -12.59 8.90 -7.89
C HIS A 121 -13.79 9.83 -7.68
N SER A 122 -14.08 10.19 -6.41
CA SER A 122 -15.21 11.07 -6.10
C SER A 122 -15.02 12.48 -6.67
N TYR A 123 -13.80 13.00 -6.65
CA TYR A 123 -13.47 14.29 -7.25
C TYR A 123 -13.62 14.27 -8.77
N ALA A 124 -13.02 13.29 -9.43
CA ALA A 124 -13.04 13.20 -10.88
C ALA A 124 -14.45 12.90 -11.43
N ALA A 125 -15.21 12.01 -10.79
CA ALA A 125 -16.56 11.65 -11.25
C ALA A 125 -17.61 12.67 -10.85
N ASN A 126 -17.64 13.11 -9.58
CA ASN A 126 -18.74 13.93 -9.05
C ASN A 126 -18.53 15.44 -9.22
N ILE A 127 -17.26 15.90 -9.22
CA ILE A 127 -16.95 17.34 -9.31
C ILE A 127 -16.52 17.72 -10.72
N LEU A 128 -15.60 16.97 -11.33
CA LEU A 128 -15.13 17.25 -12.68
C LEU A 128 -16.04 16.65 -13.78
N GLY A 129 -16.92 15.71 -13.42
CA GLY A 129 -17.84 15.08 -14.37
C GLY A 129 -17.16 14.22 -15.43
N PHE A 130 -16.03 13.60 -15.10
CA PHE A 130 -15.27 12.75 -16.02
C PHE A 130 -15.99 11.42 -16.25
N ASP A 131 -16.10 11.02 -17.52
CA ASP A 131 -16.57 9.70 -17.92
C ASP A 131 -15.59 8.59 -17.48
N GLU A 132 -16.07 7.34 -17.43
CA GLU A 132 -15.25 6.18 -17.06
C GLU A 132 -13.98 6.04 -17.90
N THR A 133 -14.02 6.38 -19.18
CA THR A 133 -12.86 6.36 -20.08
C THR A 133 -11.78 7.35 -19.63
N ASN A 134 -12.18 8.55 -19.24
CA ASN A 134 -11.26 9.56 -18.69
C ASN A 134 -10.68 9.17 -17.34
N LEU A 135 -11.46 8.47 -16.49
CA LEU A 135 -10.98 7.92 -15.21
C LEU A 135 -9.92 6.84 -15.41
N ILE A 136 -10.09 5.99 -16.45
CA ILE A 136 -9.09 4.97 -16.80
C ILE A 136 -7.79 5.63 -17.28
N ASP A 137 -7.89 6.71 -18.06
CA ASP A 137 -6.71 7.42 -18.55
C ASP A 137 -5.87 8.05 -17.44
N LEU A 138 -6.48 8.46 -16.32
CA LEU A 138 -5.73 8.96 -15.16
C LEU A 138 -4.76 7.91 -14.58
N ASN A 139 -5.07 6.61 -14.73
CA ASN A 139 -4.19 5.54 -14.31
C ASN A 139 -2.87 5.52 -15.09
N TRP A 140 -2.85 6.00 -16.34
CA TRP A 140 -1.62 6.12 -17.12
C TRP A 140 -0.65 7.13 -16.53
N TYR A 141 -1.17 8.20 -15.91
CA TYR A 141 -0.33 9.19 -15.21
C TYR A 141 0.35 8.57 -14.00
N VAL A 142 -0.39 7.79 -13.22
CA VAL A 142 0.16 7.03 -12.08
C VAL A 142 1.18 6.02 -12.57
N PHE A 143 0.89 5.29 -13.64
CA PHE A 143 1.80 4.30 -14.22
C PHE A 143 3.12 4.93 -14.71
N ALA A 144 3.07 6.09 -15.32
CA ALA A 144 4.27 6.85 -15.68
C ALA A 144 5.12 7.19 -14.44
N GLY A 145 4.47 7.61 -13.34
CA GLY A 145 5.11 7.84 -12.05
C GLY A 145 5.76 6.58 -11.47
N ILE A 146 5.08 5.44 -11.57
CA ILE A 146 5.60 4.13 -11.14
C ILE A 146 6.88 3.79 -11.91
N ILE A 147 6.88 3.91 -13.24
CA ILE A 147 8.07 3.63 -14.06
C ILE A 147 9.23 4.55 -13.68
N ALA A 148 8.97 5.85 -13.56
CA ALA A 148 9.98 6.83 -13.16
C ALA A 148 10.53 6.54 -11.75
N GLY A 149 9.65 6.20 -10.79
CA GLY A 149 10.02 5.80 -9.44
C GLY A 149 10.86 4.54 -9.39
N CYS A 150 10.54 3.52 -10.20
CA CYS A 150 11.35 2.32 -10.35
C CYS A 150 12.74 2.64 -10.89
N GLY A 151 12.84 3.42 -11.97
CA GLY A 151 14.12 3.84 -12.56
C GLY A 151 14.97 4.64 -11.58
N PHE A 152 14.35 5.60 -10.90
CA PHE A 152 15.02 6.41 -9.87
C PHE A 152 15.54 5.54 -8.73
N THR A 153 14.72 4.61 -8.21
CA THR A 153 15.11 3.71 -7.12
C THR A 153 16.22 2.77 -7.55
N TYR A 154 16.16 2.23 -8.74
CA TYR A 154 17.24 1.41 -9.28
C TYR A 154 18.56 2.18 -9.31
N PHE A 155 18.58 3.39 -9.86
CA PHE A 155 19.79 4.19 -9.99
C PHE A 155 20.34 4.65 -8.63
N THR A 156 19.49 5.17 -7.75
CA THR A 156 19.94 5.76 -6.48
C THR A 156 20.15 4.71 -5.41
N PHE A 157 19.22 3.79 -5.26
CA PHE A 157 19.22 2.82 -4.16
C PHE A 157 20.04 1.57 -4.50
N ALA A 158 19.84 0.99 -5.69
CA ALA A 158 20.54 -0.24 -6.05
C ALA A 158 22.00 0.03 -6.50
N LEU A 159 22.25 1.04 -7.35
CA LEU A 159 23.58 1.33 -7.86
C LEU A 159 24.40 2.21 -6.91
N ARG A 160 23.84 3.34 -6.47
CA ARG A 160 24.56 4.32 -5.61
C ARG A 160 24.50 3.99 -4.11
N LYS A 161 23.66 3.03 -3.69
CA LYS A 161 23.48 2.59 -2.30
C LYS A 161 23.15 3.75 -1.34
N TRP A 162 22.19 4.58 -1.72
CA TRP A 162 21.70 5.63 -0.86
C TRP A 162 21.12 5.04 0.42
N ARG A 163 21.14 5.82 1.51
CA ARG A 163 20.66 5.38 2.82
C ARG A 163 19.14 5.19 2.81
N TYR A 164 18.65 4.21 3.55
CA TYR A 164 17.20 4.00 3.74
C TYR A 164 16.48 5.27 4.15
N LYS A 165 17.04 6.03 5.11
CA LYS A 165 16.51 7.30 5.57
C LYS A 165 16.30 8.29 4.43
N THR A 166 17.28 8.45 3.56
CA THR A 166 17.20 9.40 2.43
C THR A 166 16.11 8.98 1.45
N MET A 167 16.02 7.69 1.12
CA MET A 167 14.99 7.18 0.20
C MET A 167 13.59 7.32 0.80
N THR A 168 13.42 7.03 2.08
CA THR A 168 12.15 7.25 2.80
C THR A 168 11.78 8.73 2.81
N ALA A 169 12.73 9.63 3.09
CA ALA A 169 12.49 11.07 3.07
C ALA A 169 12.06 11.57 1.69
N ILE A 170 12.67 11.05 0.61
CA ILE A 170 12.26 11.39 -0.77
C ILE A 170 10.85 10.91 -1.05
N ALA A 171 10.47 9.69 -0.65
CA ALA A 171 9.11 9.20 -0.83
C ALA A 171 8.09 10.10 -0.12
N PHE A 172 8.36 10.51 1.13
CA PHE A 172 7.50 11.44 1.85
C PHE A 172 7.49 12.84 1.24
N ALA A 173 8.61 13.33 0.71
CA ALA A 173 8.65 14.61 0.00
C ALA A 173 7.78 14.61 -1.26
N LEU A 174 7.81 13.53 -2.05
CA LEU A 174 6.93 13.36 -3.21
C LEU A 174 5.45 13.26 -2.81
N ALA A 175 5.16 12.58 -1.70
CA ALA A 175 3.82 12.51 -1.12
C ALA A 175 3.32 13.90 -0.68
N ILE A 176 4.19 14.73 -0.08
CA ILE A 176 3.88 16.11 0.29
C ILE A 176 3.54 16.94 -0.96
N VAL A 177 4.28 16.78 -2.06
CA VAL A 177 3.98 17.47 -3.32
C VAL A 177 2.58 17.08 -3.83
N TYR A 178 2.24 15.79 -3.79
CA TYR A 178 0.90 15.31 -4.15
C TYR A 178 -0.19 15.93 -3.29
N LEU A 179 -0.05 15.87 -1.96
CA LEU A 179 -1.04 16.42 -1.02
C LEU A 179 -1.15 17.95 -1.13
N ALA A 180 -0.02 18.66 -1.27
CA ALA A 180 0.02 20.10 -1.45
C ALA A 180 -0.68 20.53 -2.75
N TYR A 181 -0.46 19.80 -3.83
CA TYR A 181 -1.11 20.11 -5.09
C TYR A 181 -2.63 20.07 -4.95
N PHE A 182 -3.19 18.99 -4.39
CA PHE A 182 -4.64 18.91 -4.16
C PHE A 182 -5.13 19.96 -3.16
N TYR A 183 -4.39 20.28 -2.12
CA TYR A 183 -4.77 21.32 -1.17
C TYR A 183 -4.91 22.70 -1.83
N PHE A 184 -3.98 23.07 -2.71
CA PHE A 184 -3.96 24.41 -3.32
C PHE A 184 -4.81 24.51 -4.59
N PHE A 185 -4.83 23.46 -5.41
CA PHE A 185 -5.37 23.51 -6.76
C PHE A 185 -6.68 22.73 -6.97
N ILE A 186 -7.23 22.09 -5.92
CA ILE A 186 -8.52 21.41 -6.05
C ILE A 186 -9.63 22.44 -6.26
N ASP A 187 -10.28 22.40 -7.44
CA ASP A 187 -11.35 23.30 -7.84
C ASP A 187 -12.23 22.66 -8.92
N TYR A 188 -13.35 23.29 -9.31
CA TYR A 188 -14.27 22.83 -10.35
C TYR A 188 -13.70 22.90 -11.78
N GLY A 189 -12.74 23.76 -12.03
CA GLY A 189 -12.19 24.04 -13.36
C GLY A 189 -10.87 23.34 -13.67
N VAL A 190 -10.52 22.28 -12.95
CA VAL A 190 -9.26 21.60 -13.17
C VAL A 190 -9.32 20.74 -14.43
N GLU A 191 -8.46 21.03 -15.39
CA GLU A 191 -8.32 20.24 -16.60
C GLU A 191 -7.65 18.89 -16.31
N LYS A 192 -8.00 17.87 -17.09
CA LYS A 192 -7.45 16.50 -16.96
C LYS A 192 -5.92 16.49 -16.95
N GLU A 193 -5.31 17.31 -17.80
CA GLU A 193 -3.85 17.37 -17.94
C GLU A 193 -3.13 17.88 -16.69
N MET A 194 -3.79 18.76 -15.92
CA MET A 194 -3.23 19.26 -14.66
C MET A 194 -3.09 18.17 -13.60
N LEU A 195 -3.93 17.13 -13.67
CA LEU A 195 -3.87 15.99 -12.76
C LEU A 195 -2.65 15.09 -13.01
N PHE A 196 -1.91 15.27 -14.12
CA PHE A 196 -0.68 14.51 -14.37
C PHE A 196 0.35 14.71 -13.26
N ILE A 197 0.56 15.95 -12.83
CA ILE A 197 1.59 16.27 -11.83
C ILE A 197 1.36 15.50 -10.51
N PRO A 198 0.21 15.64 -9.82
CA PRO A 198 0.01 14.97 -8.54
C PRO A 198 -0.02 13.45 -8.69
N LEU A 199 -0.67 12.90 -9.71
CA LEU A 199 -0.78 11.46 -9.92
C LEU A 199 0.57 10.82 -10.22
N PHE A 200 1.42 11.50 -11.00
CA PHE A 200 2.79 11.06 -11.27
C PHE A 200 3.62 10.99 -9.99
N PHE A 201 3.61 12.02 -9.16
CA PHE A 201 4.36 12.03 -7.90
C PHE A 201 3.82 11.00 -6.90
N ARG A 202 2.52 10.78 -6.86
CA ARG A 202 1.90 9.72 -6.07
C ARG A 202 2.43 8.34 -6.47
N GLY A 203 2.38 8.01 -7.78
CA GLY A 203 2.88 6.74 -8.30
C GLY A 203 4.36 6.52 -7.98
N ALA A 204 5.20 7.54 -8.16
CA ALA A 204 6.62 7.47 -7.84
C ALA A 204 6.86 7.28 -6.33
N ALA A 205 6.15 8.01 -5.47
CA ALA A 205 6.27 7.91 -4.02
C ALA A 205 5.91 6.51 -3.50
N ALA A 206 4.79 5.95 -3.98
CA ALA A 206 4.28 4.64 -3.58
C ALA A 206 5.27 3.51 -3.91
N VAL A 207 5.91 3.55 -5.07
CA VAL A 207 6.91 2.55 -5.48
C VAL A 207 8.19 2.69 -4.66
N ILE A 208 8.70 3.91 -4.50
CA ILE A 208 9.93 4.15 -3.74
C ILE A 208 9.77 3.60 -2.32
N ILE A 209 8.69 3.95 -1.62
CA ILE A 209 8.47 3.49 -0.24
C ILE A 209 8.29 1.98 -0.16
N SER A 210 7.59 1.35 -1.10
CA SER A 210 7.35 -0.09 -1.13
C SER A 210 8.66 -0.87 -1.30
N ILE A 211 9.56 -0.43 -2.18
CA ILE A 211 10.87 -1.05 -2.37
C ILE A 211 11.75 -0.86 -1.13
N VAL A 212 11.77 0.35 -0.56
CA VAL A 212 12.51 0.67 0.66
C VAL A 212 12.03 -0.19 1.83
N PHE A 213 10.73 -0.32 1.99
CA PHE A 213 10.11 -1.12 3.05
C PHE A 213 10.45 -2.60 2.92
N LEU A 214 10.22 -3.19 1.75
CA LEU A 214 10.53 -4.59 1.48
C LEU A 214 12.01 -4.90 1.73
N THR A 215 12.91 -4.06 1.21
CA THR A 215 14.35 -4.26 1.37
C THR A 215 14.83 -4.03 2.80
N SER A 216 14.19 -3.15 3.58
CA SER A 216 14.50 -2.95 4.99
C SER A 216 14.17 -4.17 5.84
N ILE A 217 13.08 -4.89 5.50
CA ILE A 217 12.73 -6.15 6.14
C ILE A 217 13.73 -7.25 5.78
N VAL A 218 14.11 -7.35 4.51
CA VAL A 218 15.14 -8.30 4.04
C VAL A 218 16.44 -8.11 4.82
N GLN A 219 16.78 -6.88 5.17
CA GLN A 219 18.02 -6.54 5.90
C GLN A 219 17.84 -6.42 7.42
N SER A 220 16.72 -6.84 7.96
CA SER A 220 16.45 -6.75 9.41
C SER A 220 17.34 -7.64 10.29
N GLY A 221 18.18 -8.48 9.67
CA GLY A 221 19.08 -9.40 10.39
C GLY A 221 18.35 -10.60 11.03
N LEU A 222 17.12 -10.86 10.59
CA LEU A 222 16.38 -12.04 11.05
C LEU A 222 16.97 -13.34 10.51
N PRO A 223 16.98 -14.42 11.30
CA PRO A 223 17.36 -15.75 10.82
C PRO A 223 16.47 -16.16 9.65
N PHE A 224 17.02 -16.94 8.71
CA PHE A 224 16.30 -17.39 7.51
C PHE A 224 14.94 -18.06 7.82
N GLN A 225 14.85 -18.77 8.95
CA GLN A 225 13.62 -19.44 9.40
C GLN A 225 12.49 -18.45 9.79
N VAL A 226 12.84 -17.25 10.27
CA VAL A 226 11.90 -16.21 10.73
C VAL A 226 11.62 -15.19 9.63
N PHE A 227 12.47 -15.14 8.61
CA PHE A 227 12.35 -14.17 7.51
C PHE A 227 11.01 -14.26 6.74
N PRO A 228 10.47 -15.45 6.36
CA PRO A 228 9.17 -15.53 5.72
C PRO A 228 8.04 -14.94 6.57
N GLN A 229 8.12 -15.10 7.90
CA GLN A 229 7.14 -14.54 8.84
C GLN A 229 7.16 -13.00 8.83
N ALA A 230 8.34 -12.38 8.74
CA ALA A 230 8.46 -10.93 8.59
C ALA A 230 7.91 -10.43 7.25
N LEU A 231 8.07 -11.21 6.17
CA LEU A 231 7.43 -10.92 4.88
C LEU A 231 5.91 -11.03 4.95
N THR A 232 5.37 -11.97 5.71
CA THR A 232 3.92 -12.08 5.95
C THR A 232 3.40 -10.85 6.68
N ILE A 233 4.10 -10.36 7.72
CA ILE A 233 3.75 -9.11 8.41
C ILE A 233 3.76 -7.93 7.42
N ASN A 234 4.74 -7.89 6.52
CA ASN A 234 4.81 -6.87 5.47
C ASN A 234 3.62 -6.92 4.53
N GLY A 235 3.33 -8.09 3.96
CA GLY A 235 2.19 -8.28 3.06
C GLY A 235 0.87 -7.89 3.73
N PHE A 236 0.73 -8.27 4.99
CA PHE A 236 -0.40 -7.92 5.83
C PHE A 236 -0.55 -6.41 6.04
N THR A 237 0.53 -5.73 6.41
CA THR A 237 0.49 -4.28 6.64
C THR A 237 0.17 -3.51 5.36
N GLY A 238 0.74 -3.91 4.23
CA GLY A 238 0.51 -3.24 2.95
C GLY A 238 -0.84 -3.57 2.33
N ALA A 239 -1.13 -4.86 2.15
CA ALA A 239 -2.30 -5.30 1.41
C ALA A 239 -3.62 -5.20 2.20
N VAL A 240 -3.57 -5.36 3.53
CA VAL A 240 -4.77 -5.32 4.37
C VAL A 240 -4.86 -3.98 5.10
N MET A 241 -3.93 -3.69 6.02
CA MET A 241 -4.03 -2.46 6.82
C MET A 241 -3.91 -1.19 5.96
N GLY A 242 -2.97 -1.13 5.02
CA GLY A 242 -2.79 0.03 4.15
C GLY A 242 -4.00 0.31 3.27
N ALA A 243 -4.57 -0.75 2.68
CA ALA A 243 -5.71 -0.62 1.76
C ALA A 243 -7.06 -0.41 2.45
N THR A 244 -7.21 -0.70 3.74
CA THR A 244 -8.51 -0.63 4.44
C THR A 244 -8.55 0.40 5.55
N LEU A 245 -7.54 0.46 6.42
CA LEU A 245 -7.51 1.36 7.57
C LEU A 245 -7.46 2.84 7.15
N GLY A 246 -6.59 3.16 6.18
CA GLY A 246 -6.46 4.52 5.68
C GLY A 246 -7.77 5.06 5.10
N PRO A 247 -8.39 4.37 4.12
CA PRO A 247 -9.69 4.77 3.59
C PRO A 247 -10.80 4.83 4.63
N ALA A 248 -10.80 3.94 5.64
CA ALA A 248 -11.78 3.98 6.73
C ALA A 248 -11.66 5.27 7.56
N ILE A 249 -10.43 5.65 7.94
CA ILE A 249 -10.18 6.89 8.70
C ILE A 249 -10.54 8.11 7.86
N ILE A 250 -10.10 8.17 6.60
CA ILE A 250 -10.37 9.31 5.72
C ILE A 250 -11.86 9.40 5.37
N GLY A 251 -12.53 8.27 5.15
CA GLY A 251 -13.97 8.23 4.89
C GLY A 251 -14.79 8.78 6.08
N GLU A 252 -14.41 8.42 7.30
CA GLU A 252 -15.07 8.94 8.52
C GLU A 252 -14.81 10.45 8.71
N LEU A 253 -13.57 10.90 8.49
CA LEU A 253 -13.25 12.32 8.50
C LEU A 253 -14.06 13.08 7.44
N LEU A 254 -14.21 12.51 6.23
CA LEU A 254 -15.02 13.12 5.18
C LEU A 254 -16.48 13.23 5.59
N ARG A 255 -17.06 12.18 6.17
CA ARG A 255 -18.45 12.18 6.65
C ARG A 255 -18.69 13.33 7.64
N HIS A 256 -17.82 13.47 8.62
CA HIS A 256 -17.93 14.53 9.65
C HIS A 256 -17.70 15.93 9.10
N THR A 257 -16.65 16.12 8.30
CA THR A 257 -16.34 17.43 7.73
C THR A 257 -17.39 17.86 6.71
N MET A 258 -17.92 16.93 5.91
CA MET A 258 -18.96 17.20 4.94
C MET A 258 -20.28 17.60 5.64
N ALA A 259 -20.68 16.90 6.70
CA ALA A 259 -21.87 17.28 7.49
C ALA A 259 -21.72 18.68 8.11
N LYS A 260 -20.57 18.97 8.71
CA LYS A 260 -20.22 20.30 9.25
C LYS A 260 -20.29 21.38 8.16
N ASN A 261 -19.60 21.18 7.04
CA ASN A 261 -19.51 22.17 5.98
C ASN A 261 -20.86 22.37 5.25
N ALA A 262 -21.64 21.30 5.05
CA ALA A 262 -22.98 21.41 4.49
C ALA A 262 -23.91 22.23 5.40
N SER A 263 -23.85 22.04 6.73
CA SER A 263 -24.63 22.83 7.67
C SER A 263 -24.25 24.30 7.69
N LEU A 264 -22.93 24.60 7.62
CA LEU A 264 -22.44 25.98 7.58
C LEU A 264 -22.81 26.68 6.26
N LEU A 265 -22.68 25.99 5.13
CA LEU A 265 -23.09 26.53 3.82
C LEU A 265 -24.62 26.75 3.78
N GLY A 266 -25.40 25.78 4.26
CA GLY A 266 -26.86 25.90 4.35
C GLY A 266 -27.32 27.08 5.21
N ALA A 267 -26.66 27.34 6.34
CA ALA A 267 -26.97 28.47 7.20
C ALA A 267 -26.69 29.83 6.57
N ASN A 268 -25.78 29.90 5.61
CA ASN A 268 -25.40 31.13 4.89
C ASN A 268 -26.24 31.40 3.65
N ILE A 269 -27.15 30.49 3.26
CA ILE A 269 -28.10 30.73 2.15
C ILE A 269 -29.15 31.72 2.64
N SER A 270 -29.15 32.94 2.11
CA SER A 270 -30.14 33.96 2.40
C SER A 270 -31.07 34.12 1.21
N ASN A 271 -32.38 34.28 1.48
CA ASN A 271 -33.38 34.53 0.46
C ASN A 271 -33.26 35.91 -0.22
N THR A 272 -32.24 36.69 0.11
CA THR A 272 -31.96 38.00 -0.47
C THR A 272 -31.37 37.94 -1.89
N ASN A 273 -30.77 36.82 -2.29
CA ASN A 273 -30.29 36.62 -3.65
C ASN A 273 -31.43 36.10 -4.54
N LEU A 274 -31.84 36.90 -5.56
CA LEU A 274 -32.90 36.54 -6.51
C LEU A 274 -32.64 35.20 -7.20
N ASP A 275 -31.40 34.90 -7.56
CA ASP A 275 -31.02 33.65 -8.21
C ASP A 275 -31.25 32.41 -7.31
N ILE A 276 -31.11 32.57 -6.01
CA ILE A 276 -31.37 31.52 -5.02
C ILE A 276 -32.88 31.39 -4.73
N ALA A 277 -33.59 32.51 -4.67
CA ALA A 277 -35.02 32.51 -4.34
C ALA A 277 -35.90 31.81 -5.41
N PHE A 278 -35.46 31.80 -6.66
CA PHE A 278 -36.17 31.13 -7.77
C PHE A 278 -35.60 29.78 -8.18
N ALA A 279 -34.48 29.34 -7.59
CA ALA A 279 -33.89 28.06 -7.92
C ALA A 279 -34.69 26.88 -7.30
N PRO A 280 -34.90 25.78 -8.03
CA PRO A 280 -35.52 24.58 -7.47
C PRO A 280 -34.72 24.09 -6.26
N ILE A 281 -35.42 23.74 -5.17
CA ILE A 281 -34.79 23.29 -3.89
C ILE A 281 -33.83 22.12 -4.11
N GLY A 282 -34.15 21.18 -5.02
CA GLY A 282 -33.28 20.06 -5.35
C GLY A 282 -31.96 20.48 -6.00
N HIS A 283 -31.96 21.53 -6.82
CA HIS A 283 -30.76 22.08 -7.43
C HIS A 283 -29.87 22.78 -6.39
N LEU A 284 -30.48 23.57 -5.50
CA LEU A 284 -29.78 24.23 -4.40
C LEU A 284 -29.12 23.19 -3.46
N TYR A 285 -29.85 22.14 -3.11
CA TYR A 285 -29.33 21.04 -2.30
C TYR A 285 -28.12 20.37 -2.97
N GLY A 286 -28.22 20.07 -4.27
CA GLY A 286 -27.12 19.50 -5.03
C GLY A 286 -25.87 20.40 -5.04
N MET A 287 -26.05 21.72 -5.25
CA MET A 287 -24.95 22.68 -5.21
C MET A 287 -24.29 22.75 -3.84
N VAL A 288 -25.06 22.80 -2.76
CA VAL A 288 -24.54 22.79 -1.39
C VAL A 288 -23.75 21.52 -1.11
N GLN A 289 -24.26 20.37 -1.51
CA GLN A 289 -23.59 19.08 -1.33
C GLN A 289 -22.24 19.02 -2.07
N THR A 290 -22.21 19.46 -3.32
CA THR A 290 -20.98 19.46 -4.13
C THR A 290 -19.96 20.45 -3.60
N GLN A 291 -20.40 21.63 -3.16
CA GLN A 291 -19.53 22.62 -2.52
C GLN A 291 -19.00 22.12 -1.15
N ALA A 292 -19.88 21.52 -0.33
CA ALA A 292 -19.48 20.94 0.94
C ALA A 292 -18.45 19.83 0.76
N LEU A 293 -18.62 18.99 -0.26
CA LEU A 293 -17.66 17.93 -0.60
C LEU A 293 -16.29 18.52 -0.95
N LEU A 294 -16.25 19.53 -1.85
CA LEU A 294 -14.99 20.16 -2.27
C LEU A 294 -14.26 20.84 -1.11
N VAL A 295 -14.96 21.60 -0.27
CA VAL A 295 -14.39 22.26 0.89
C VAL A 295 -13.87 21.23 1.91
N SER A 296 -14.64 20.15 2.12
CA SER A 296 -14.24 19.08 3.04
C SER A 296 -13.02 18.32 2.56
N MET A 297 -12.93 18.02 1.26
CA MET A 297 -11.73 17.42 0.66
C MET A 297 -10.52 18.33 0.88
N LYS A 298 -10.65 19.62 0.63
CA LYS A 298 -9.60 20.61 0.80
C LYS A 298 -9.12 20.69 2.26
N GLU A 299 -10.06 20.70 3.22
CA GLU A 299 -9.77 20.69 4.66
C GLU A 299 -8.97 19.43 5.04
N ILE A 300 -9.37 18.24 4.57
CA ILE A 300 -8.69 16.98 4.87
C ILE A 300 -7.31 16.91 4.23
N TYR A 301 -7.15 17.34 2.97
CA TYR A 301 -5.84 17.45 2.34
C TYR A 301 -4.89 18.36 3.13
N GLY A 302 -5.39 19.45 3.71
CA GLY A 302 -4.63 20.33 4.60
C GLY A 302 -4.14 19.61 5.85
N TRP A 303 -5.01 18.86 6.53
CA TRP A 303 -4.62 18.05 7.71
C TRP A 303 -3.60 16.97 7.37
N LEU A 304 -3.80 16.27 6.25
CA LEU A 304 -2.86 15.24 5.79
C LEU A 304 -1.50 15.83 5.38
N LEU A 305 -1.50 17.03 4.79
CA LEU A 305 -0.27 17.75 4.45
C LEU A 305 0.55 18.09 5.71
N ILE A 306 -0.11 18.58 6.76
CA ILE A 306 0.55 18.84 8.05
C ILE A 306 1.10 17.54 8.64
N ALA A 307 0.31 16.47 8.63
CA ALA A 307 0.74 15.16 9.13
C ALA A 307 1.93 14.60 8.34
N ALA A 308 1.94 14.79 7.02
CA ALA A 308 3.05 14.38 6.15
C ALA A 308 4.33 15.17 6.42
N LEU A 309 4.22 16.49 6.64
CA LEU A 309 5.34 17.35 7.02
C LEU A 309 5.92 16.96 8.38
N VAL A 310 5.08 16.73 9.39
CA VAL A 310 5.52 16.25 10.70
C VAL A 310 6.22 14.90 10.56
N SER A 311 5.66 13.97 9.79
CA SER A 311 6.26 12.65 9.53
C SER A 311 7.63 12.78 8.85
N LEU A 312 7.77 13.67 7.88
CA LEU A 312 9.04 13.94 7.21
C LEU A 312 10.08 14.49 8.21
N ILE A 313 9.70 15.44 9.06
CA ILE A 313 10.59 15.99 10.10
C ILE A 313 11.04 14.88 11.06
N VAL A 314 10.13 14.04 11.54
CA VAL A 314 10.46 12.90 12.41
C VAL A 314 11.45 11.95 11.73
N ILE A 315 11.26 11.64 10.44
CA ILE A 315 12.17 10.82 9.66
C ILE A 315 13.54 11.48 9.55
N LEU A 316 13.58 12.78 9.28
CA LEU A 316 14.83 13.54 9.16
C LEU A 316 15.59 13.66 10.49
N LEU A 317 14.90 13.76 11.61
CA LEU A 317 15.50 13.79 12.95
C LEU A 317 15.92 12.40 13.43
N SER A 318 15.29 11.32 12.93
CA SER A 318 15.63 9.95 13.35
C SER A 318 17.07 9.60 12.96
N TYR A 319 17.84 9.08 13.92
CA TYR A 319 19.22 8.62 13.67
C TYR A 319 19.19 7.23 13.03
N SER A 320 19.36 7.16 11.72
CA SER A 320 19.53 5.89 11.00
C SER A 320 20.58 6.06 9.92
N SER A 321 21.71 5.40 10.09
CA SER A 321 22.84 5.45 9.14
C SER A 321 22.96 4.21 8.27
N VAL A 322 21.94 3.34 8.27
CA VAL A 322 21.99 2.05 7.57
C VAL A 322 21.98 2.25 6.06
N ARG A 323 22.92 1.62 5.37
CA ARG A 323 22.98 1.55 3.90
C ARG A 323 22.49 0.17 3.44
N PRO A 324 21.87 0.07 2.27
CA PRO A 324 21.49 -1.22 1.73
C PRO A 324 22.75 -2.05 1.42
N PHE A 325 22.69 -3.36 1.71
CA PHE A 325 23.66 -4.30 1.16
C PHE A 325 23.55 -4.31 -0.37
N ALA A 326 24.51 -4.95 -1.04
CA ALA A 326 24.43 -5.15 -2.49
C ALA A 326 23.23 -6.05 -2.82
N ILE A 327 22.06 -5.43 -3.00
CA ILE A 327 20.79 -6.10 -3.29
C ILE A 327 20.84 -6.74 -4.67
N PHE A 328 21.56 -6.07 -5.60
CA PHE A 328 21.79 -6.62 -6.92
C PHE A 328 23.24 -7.08 -7.01
N PRO A 329 23.50 -8.36 -7.32
CA PRO A 329 24.83 -8.81 -7.61
C PRO A 329 25.38 -8.03 -8.81
N LYS A 330 26.65 -7.66 -8.75
CA LYS A 330 27.32 -7.00 -9.89
C LYS A 330 27.10 -7.83 -11.14
N TRP A 331 26.87 -7.21 -12.28
CA TRP A 331 26.67 -7.90 -13.56
C TRP A 331 27.75 -8.95 -13.85
N SER A 332 28.97 -8.68 -13.43
CA SER A 332 30.07 -9.65 -13.45
C SER A 332 29.83 -10.92 -12.61
N THR A 333 29.10 -10.81 -11.50
CA THR A 333 28.71 -11.95 -10.65
C THR A 333 27.58 -12.73 -11.27
N ILE A 334 26.56 -12.06 -11.81
CA ILE A 334 25.46 -12.68 -12.57
C ILE A 334 26.04 -13.45 -13.77
N ARG A 335 26.94 -12.84 -14.53
CA ARG A 335 27.62 -13.48 -15.66
C ARG A 335 28.43 -14.71 -15.25
N ARG A 336 29.11 -14.68 -14.09
CA ARG A 336 29.82 -15.84 -13.53
C ARG A 336 28.85 -16.96 -13.14
N VAL A 337 27.75 -16.64 -12.46
CA VAL A 337 26.76 -17.63 -12.05
C VAL A 337 26.10 -18.27 -13.27
N ILE A 338 25.70 -17.49 -14.27
CA ILE A 338 25.15 -17.99 -15.54
C ILE A 338 26.17 -18.91 -16.24
N LYS A 339 27.44 -18.48 -16.32
CA LYS A 339 28.50 -19.27 -16.94
C LYS A 339 28.76 -20.60 -16.17
N HIS A 340 28.63 -20.57 -14.84
CA HIS A 340 28.74 -21.77 -14.02
C HIS A 340 27.56 -22.71 -14.21
N MET A 341 26.31 -22.19 -14.29
CA MET A 341 25.12 -23.00 -14.55
C MET A 341 25.18 -23.67 -15.94
N VAL A 342 25.56 -22.91 -16.98
CA VAL A 342 25.72 -23.44 -18.34
C VAL A 342 26.83 -24.49 -18.40
N ARG A 343 27.89 -24.34 -17.62
CA ARG A 343 29.00 -25.31 -17.56
C ARG A 343 28.61 -26.61 -16.85
N THR A 344 27.81 -26.47 -15.78
CA THR A 344 27.29 -27.64 -15.03
C THR A 344 26.28 -28.43 -15.86
N ASP A 345 25.46 -27.75 -16.65
CA ASP A 345 24.47 -28.37 -17.52
C ASP A 345 25.16 -29.15 -18.68
N LYS A 346 26.25 -28.61 -19.24
CA LYS A 346 27.07 -29.32 -20.22
C LYS A 346 27.76 -30.55 -19.62
N GLY A 347 28.32 -30.42 -18.42
CA GLY A 347 28.91 -31.58 -17.73
C GLY A 347 27.93 -32.70 -17.41
N TYR A 348 26.67 -32.34 -17.14
CA TYR A 348 25.60 -33.33 -16.90
C TYR A 348 25.13 -34.04 -18.20
N GLN A 349 25.18 -33.34 -19.34
CA GLN A 349 24.89 -33.91 -20.64
C GLN A 349 26.01 -34.85 -21.12
N ASP A 350 27.27 -34.47 -20.90
CA ASP A 350 28.42 -35.31 -21.26
C ASP A 350 28.44 -36.61 -20.45
N ILE A 351 28.13 -36.58 -19.15
CA ILE A 351 28.00 -37.78 -18.29
C ILE A 351 26.84 -38.66 -18.73
N ARG A 352 25.76 -38.09 -19.26
CA ARG A 352 24.60 -38.86 -19.75
C ARG A 352 24.91 -39.54 -21.09
N ILE A 353 25.67 -38.91 -21.95
CA ILE A 353 26.08 -39.48 -23.24
C ILE A 353 27.09 -40.61 -23.00
N GLU A 354 28.05 -40.45 -22.09
CA GLU A 354 29.01 -41.49 -21.72
C GLU A 354 28.34 -42.77 -21.14
N LYS A 355 27.29 -42.60 -20.33
CA LYS A 355 26.51 -43.77 -19.83
C LYS A 355 25.70 -44.48 -20.89
N HIS A 356 25.28 -43.84 -21.96
CA HIS A 356 24.55 -44.48 -23.06
C HIS A 356 25.47 -45.12 -24.11
N THR A 357 26.74 -44.80 -24.13
CA THR A 357 27.73 -45.43 -25.00
C THR A 357 28.43 -46.64 -24.38
N LEU A 358 28.21 -46.89 -23.09
CA LEU A 358 28.77 -48.01 -22.33
C LEU A 358 27.73 -49.11 -22.02
N MET A 359 26.51 -49.03 -22.56
CA MET A 359 25.49 -50.08 -22.63
C MET A 359 25.28 -50.55 -24.09
#